data_63b94b98a2926caa0fb53fd6f9afafd9
#
_entry.id   63b94b98a2926caa0fb53fd6f9afafd9
#
_cell.length_a   1.000
_cell.length_b   1.000
_cell.length_c   1.000
_cell.angle_alpha   90.00
_cell.angle_beta   90.00
_cell.angle_gamma   90.00
#
_symmetry.space_group_name_H-M   'P 1'
#
loop_
_entity.id
_entity.type
_entity.pdbx_description
1 polymer ?
#
loop_
_entity_poly.entity_id
_entity_poly.type
_entity_poly.pdbx_seq_one_letter_code
_entity_poly.pdbx_strand_id
1 'polypeptide(L)'
;SEFGWEIREDSGIGIKPISQTASERLIRAALNYAVENGKKNLAIVHKGNIMKFTEGAFRGWGYELVKNEFSDVAVSWEDCKGEPGDKILVQDVIADAFLQQVLIKPHEFEVIATTNLNGDYASDALAAQIGGIGISPGGNINYENGKSVFEATHGTAPKYAGQDKANPGSLILSGEMMFRYMGSVSYTHLTLPTK
;
A
#
# COMPACT_ATOMS: atom_id res chain seq x y z
N SER A 1 -13.15 31.30 -18.74
CA SER A 1 -13.05 30.58 -17.47
C SER A 1 -12.17 31.36 -16.50
N GLU A 2 -12.43 31.26 -15.20
CA GLU A 2 -11.72 31.98 -14.14
C GLU A 2 -10.20 31.67 -14.15
N PHE A 3 -9.81 30.49 -14.64
CA PHE A 3 -8.42 30.02 -14.76
C PHE A 3 -7.83 30.16 -16.17
N GLY A 4 -8.54 30.71 -17.14
CA GLY A 4 -8.10 30.86 -18.53
C GLY A 4 -7.90 29.53 -19.29
N TRP A 5 -8.47 28.43 -18.78
CA TRP A 5 -8.35 27.11 -19.43
C TRP A 5 -9.33 26.96 -20.57
N GLU A 6 -8.85 26.59 -21.73
CA GLU A 6 -9.66 26.17 -22.87
C GLU A 6 -9.85 24.64 -22.77
N ILE A 7 -11.03 24.24 -22.30
CA ILE A 7 -11.39 22.83 -22.15
C ILE A 7 -12.57 22.56 -23.10
N ARG A 8 -12.53 21.42 -23.76
CA ARG A 8 -13.63 20.99 -24.65
C ARG A 8 -14.93 20.86 -23.84
N GLU A 9 -16.06 21.24 -24.42
CA GLU A 9 -17.35 21.28 -23.74
C GLU A 9 -17.81 19.90 -23.24
N ASP A 10 -17.39 18.81 -23.91
CA ASP A 10 -17.71 17.41 -23.58
C ASP A 10 -16.75 16.77 -22.60
N SER A 11 -15.88 17.54 -21.94
CA SER A 11 -14.85 17.02 -21.04
C SER A 11 -15.32 16.89 -19.59
N GLY A 12 -15.02 15.76 -18.97
CA GLY A 12 -15.02 15.61 -17.52
C GLY A 12 -13.69 16.05 -16.91
N ILE A 13 -13.70 16.63 -15.71
CA ILE A 13 -12.51 17.08 -15.00
C ILE A 13 -12.46 16.41 -13.64
N GLY A 14 -11.30 15.81 -13.29
CA GLY A 14 -10.98 15.30 -11.97
C GLY A 14 -9.77 16.00 -11.38
N ILE A 15 -9.80 16.34 -10.09
CA ILE A 15 -8.67 16.91 -9.36
C ILE A 15 -8.09 15.85 -8.44
N LYS A 16 -6.78 15.59 -8.58
CA LYS A 16 -6.03 14.66 -7.72
C LYS A 16 -4.99 15.43 -6.90
N PRO A 17 -5.33 15.89 -5.68
CA PRO A 17 -4.35 16.50 -4.80
C PRO A 17 -3.48 15.43 -4.13
N ILE A 18 -2.18 15.74 -3.96
CA ILE A 18 -1.24 14.97 -3.14
C ILE A 18 -0.50 15.96 -2.27
N SER A 19 -0.50 15.78 -0.95
CA SER A 19 0.20 16.63 -0.02
C SER A 19 1.46 15.97 0.53
N GLN A 20 2.46 16.78 0.85
CA GLN A 20 3.69 16.32 1.46
C GLN A 20 3.42 15.62 2.80
N THR A 21 2.66 16.27 3.68
CA THR A 21 2.33 15.72 5.01
C THR A 21 1.69 14.34 4.94
N ALA A 22 0.71 14.14 4.04
CA ALA A 22 0.06 12.85 3.89
C ALA A 22 0.99 11.79 3.28
N SER A 23 1.84 12.19 2.34
CA SER A 23 2.83 11.32 1.70
C SER A 23 3.87 10.83 2.71
N GLU A 24 4.44 11.74 3.47
CA GLU A 24 5.42 11.42 4.52
C GLU A 24 4.80 10.53 5.60
N ARG A 25 3.57 10.81 6.03
CA ARG A 25 2.85 9.99 7.01
C ARG A 25 2.68 8.56 6.53
N LEU A 26 2.27 8.35 5.28
CA LEU A 26 2.14 7.02 4.69
C LEU A 26 3.47 6.28 4.64
N ILE A 27 4.50 6.94 4.11
CA ILE A 27 5.82 6.30 3.95
C ILE A 27 6.47 6.02 5.30
N ARG A 28 6.30 6.91 6.28
CA ARG A 28 6.75 6.69 7.67
C ARG A 28 6.06 5.48 8.29
N ALA A 29 4.75 5.33 8.09
CA ALA A 29 4.01 4.15 8.55
C ALA A 29 4.51 2.87 7.88
N ALA A 30 4.77 2.88 6.59
CA ALA A 30 5.31 1.74 5.85
C ALA A 30 6.72 1.35 6.31
N LEU A 31 7.58 2.33 6.60
CA LEU A 31 8.93 2.08 7.15
C LEU A 31 8.88 1.52 8.56
N ASN A 32 8.05 2.09 9.44
CA ASN A 32 7.86 1.54 10.78
C ASN A 32 7.37 0.09 10.73
N TYR A 33 6.38 -0.19 9.88
CA TYR A 33 5.91 -1.56 9.65
C TYR A 33 7.04 -2.48 9.18
N ALA A 34 7.88 -2.01 8.26
CA ALA A 34 9.02 -2.79 7.77
C ALA A 34 10.02 -3.10 8.89
N VAL A 35 10.34 -2.13 9.73
CA VAL A 35 11.23 -2.30 10.90
C VAL A 35 10.63 -3.29 11.89
N GLU A 36 9.38 -3.08 12.31
CA GLU A 36 8.69 -3.90 13.32
C GLU A 36 8.52 -5.36 12.88
N ASN A 37 8.38 -5.59 11.57
CA ASN A 37 8.16 -6.93 11.01
C ASN A 37 9.41 -7.53 10.34
N GLY A 38 10.59 -6.94 10.53
CA GLY A 38 11.85 -7.45 10.00
C GLY A 38 11.93 -7.52 8.48
N LYS A 39 11.18 -6.66 7.78
CA LYS A 39 11.15 -6.60 6.32
C LYS A 39 12.42 -5.96 5.78
N LYS A 40 12.86 -6.41 4.61
CA LYS A 40 14.15 -6.01 4.05
C LYS A 40 14.04 -5.02 2.90
N ASN A 41 12.84 -4.84 2.34
CA ASN A 41 12.64 -3.85 1.28
C ASN A 41 11.30 -3.12 1.39
N LEU A 42 11.31 -1.87 0.91
CA LEU A 42 10.16 -1.01 0.71
C LEU A 42 10.18 -0.48 -0.72
N ALA A 43 9.12 -0.72 -1.48
CA ALA A 43 8.91 -0.16 -2.81
C ALA A 43 7.96 1.03 -2.76
N ILE A 44 8.41 2.20 -3.21
CA ILE A 44 7.59 3.40 -3.43
C ILE A 44 7.04 3.30 -4.86
N VAL A 45 5.77 2.94 -5.00
CA VAL A 45 5.15 2.77 -6.33
C VAL A 45 4.41 4.04 -6.74
N HIS A 46 4.73 4.57 -7.92
CA HIS A 46 4.23 5.85 -8.41
C HIS A 46 4.19 5.92 -9.94
N LYS A 47 3.47 6.92 -10.48
CA LYS A 47 3.48 7.29 -11.90
C LYS A 47 4.09 8.68 -12.12
N GLY A 48 5.15 9.00 -11.40
CA GLY A 48 5.79 10.31 -11.37
C GLY A 48 6.46 10.76 -12.66
N ASN A 49 6.74 9.84 -13.59
CA ASN A 49 7.23 10.19 -14.93
C ASN A 49 6.17 10.92 -15.77
N ILE A 50 4.87 10.71 -15.50
CA ILE A 50 3.74 11.40 -16.13
C ILE A 50 3.18 12.47 -15.18
N MET A 51 2.85 12.09 -13.96
CA MET A 51 2.24 12.96 -12.96
C MET A 51 3.32 13.58 -12.05
N LYS A 52 4.15 14.44 -12.64
CA LYS A 52 5.40 14.94 -12.03
C LYS A 52 5.20 15.69 -10.72
N PHE A 53 4.18 16.55 -10.64
CA PHE A 53 3.94 17.43 -9.48
C PHE A 53 3.09 16.78 -8.39
N THR A 54 2.56 15.60 -8.62
CA THR A 54 1.81 14.81 -7.66
C THR A 54 2.57 13.53 -7.31
N GLU A 55 2.49 12.51 -8.10
CA GLU A 55 3.18 11.24 -7.79
C GLU A 55 4.71 11.30 -7.87
N GLY A 56 5.25 12.18 -8.69
CA GLY A 56 6.69 12.49 -8.68
C GLY A 56 7.12 13.17 -7.39
N ALA A 57 6.29 14.08 -6.87
CA ALA A 57 6.52 14.70 -5.57
C ALA A 57 6.40 13.68 -4.42
N PHE A 58 5.39 12.80 -4.45
CA PHE A 58 5.25 11.68 -3.51
C PHE A 58 6.54 10.86 -3.39
N ARG A 59 7.12 10.47 -4.53
CA ARG A 59 8.40 9.78 -4.58
C ARG A 59 9.51 10.60 -3.91
N GLY A 60 9.64 11.88 -4.29
CA GLY A 60 10.68 12.78 -3.77
C GLY A 60 10.61 12.93 -2.25
N TRP A 61 9.44 13.26 -1.72
CA TRP A 61 9.21 13.36 -0.27
C TRP A 61 9.49 12.04 0.46
N GLY A 62 9.23 10.91 -0.18
CA GLY A 62 9.57 9.60 0.37
C GLY A 62 11.06 9.41 0.57
N TYR A 63 11.88 9.75 -0.41
CA TYR A 63 13.34 9.67 -0.28
C TYR A 63 13.91 10.70 0.70
N GLU A 64 13.35 11.91 0.73
CA GLU A 64 13.73 12.92 1.74
C GLU A 64 13.44 12.44 3.17
N LEU A 65 12.28 11.80 3.38
CA LEU A 65 11.93 11.21 4.66
C LEU A 65 12.91 10.10 5.07
N VAL A 66 13.24 9.18 4.17
CA VAL A 66 14.23 8.11 4.43
C VAL A 66 15.54 8.71 4.89
N LYS A 67 16.04 9.72 4.19
CA LYS A 67 17.30 10.37 4.49
C LYS A 67 17.27 11.09 5.83
N ASN A 68 16.18 11.78 6.16
CA ASN A 68 16.09 12.64 7.32
C ASN A 68 15.73 11.92 8.62
N GLU A 69 14.89 10.87 8.54
CA GLU A 69 14.33 10.22 9.72
C GLU A 69 14.74 8.74 9.87
N PHE A 70 15.13 8.05 8.79
CA PHE A 70 15.38 6.61 8.79
C PHE A 70 16.77 6.21 8.31
N SER A 71 17.69 7.14 8.18
CA SER A 71 19.05 6.88 7.66
C SER A 71 19.82 5.79 8.42
N ASP A 72 19.49 5.56 9.68
CA ASP A 72 20.12 4.53 10.50
C ASP A 72 19.67 3.12 10.12
N VAL A 73 18.40 2.95 9.69
CA VAL A 73 17.77 1.64 9.45
C VAL A 73 17.35 1.40 8.00
N ALA A 74 17.35 2.43 7.15
CA ALA A 74 16.96 2.33 5.75
C ALA A 74 17.94 3.11 4.85
N VAL A 75 18.02 2.71 3.60
CA VAL A 75 18.88 3.35 2.59
C VAL A 75 18.24 3.29 1.22
N SER A 76 18.40 4.37 0.42
CA SER A 76 17.90 4.38 -0.95
C SER A 76 18.75 3.45 -1.85
N TRP A 77 18.12 2.93 -2.89
CA TRP A 77 18.85 2.13 -3.89
C TRP A 77 19.98 2.93 -4.56
N GLU A 78 19.77 4.22 -4.79
CA GLU A 78 20.76 5.11 -5.40
C GLU A 78 22.01 5.29 -4.50
N ASP A 79 21.81 5.39 -3.19
CA ASP A 79 22.90 5.60 -2.24
C ASP A 79 23.71 4.31 -1.99
N CYS A 80 23.05 3.16 -1.93
CA CYS A 80 23.71 1.87 -1.68
C CYS A 80 24.04 1.08 -2.95
N LYS A 81 23.56 1.51 -4.12
CA LYS A 81 23.73 0.82 -5.42
C LYS A 81 23.28 -0.65 -5.39
N GLY A 82 22.24 -0.93 -4.63
CA GLY A 82 21.69 -2.27 -4.48
C GLY A 82 22.35 -3.13 -3.39
N GLU A 83 23.30 -2.60 -2.62
CA GLU A 83 23.97 -3.30 -1.52
C GLU A 83 23.62 -2.64 -0.16
N PRO A 84 22.40 -2.82 0.37
CA PRO A 84 21.93 -2.13 1.56
C PRO A 84 22.57 -2.63 2.87
N GLY A 85 23.29 -3.74 2.86
CA GLY A 85 23.78 -4.39 4.08
C GLY A 85 22.61 -4.85 4.97
N ASP A 86 22.65 -4.45 6.23
CA ASP A 86 21.58 -4.77 7.19
C ASP A 86 20.37 -3.83 7.12
N LYS A 87 20.44 -2.76 6.34
CA LYS A 87 19.38 -1.75 6.23
C LYS A 87 18.27 -2.21 5.30
N ILE A 88 17.09 -1.60 5.49
CA ILE A 88 15.96 -1.75 4.59
C ILE A 88 16.27 -1.06 3.27
N LEU A 89 16.22 -1.79 2.18
CA LEU A 89 16.37 -1.22 0.84
C LEU A 89 15.10 -0.47 0.46
N VAL A 90 15.22 0.83 0.20
CA VAL A 90 14.13 1.65 -0.33
C VAL A 90 14.37 1.93 -1.80
N GLN A 91 13.45 1.50 -2.63
CA GLN A 91 13.49 1.71 -4.08
C GLN A 91 12.17 2.29 -4.58
N ASP A 92 12.21 3.03 -5.68
CA ASP A 92 10.99 3.45 -6.36
C ASP A 92 10.74 2.63 -7.62
N VAL A 93 9.46 2.43 -7.92
CA VAL A 93 9.04 1.67 -9.10
C VAL A 93 7.88 2.40 -9.78
N ILE A 94 8.02 2.63 -11.09
CA ILE A 94 6.93 3.19 -11.90
C ILE A 94 5.80 2.17 -11.97
N ALA A 95 4.54 2.62 -11.78
CA ALA A 95 3.38 1.78 -11.57
C ALA A 95 3.17 0.69 -12.64
N ASP A 96 3.36 0.99 -13.91
CA ASP A 96 3.25 -0.01 -14.98
C ASP A 96 4.40 -1.03 -14.95
N ALA A 97 5.60 -0.63 -14.59
CA ALA A 97 6.71 -1.56 -14.37
C ALA A 97 6.46 -2.44 -13.13
N PHE A 98 5.92 -1.86 -12.05
CA PHE A 98 5.52 -2.60 -10.86
C PHE A 98 4.54 -3.72 -11.18
N LEU A 99 3.49 -3.44 -11.98
CA LEU A 99 2.50 -4.45 -12.36
C LEU A 99 3.09 -5.65 -13.11
N GLN A 100 4.20 -5.46 -13.83
CA GLN A 100 4.94 -6.56 -14.46
C GLN A 100 5.86 -7.26 -13.44
N GLN A 101 6.63 -6.49 -12.70
CA GLN A 101 7.68 -7.01 -11.83
C GLN A 101 7.11 -7.82 -10.67
N VAL A 102 5.98 -7.39 -10.09
CA VAL A 102 5.32 -8.12 -9.01
C VAL A 102 4.83 -9.51 -9.42
N LEU A 103 4.56 -9.73 -10.71
CA LEU A 103 4.20 -11.04 -11.25
C LEU A 103 5.43 -11.93 -11.50
N ILE A 104 6.52 -11.33 -11.94
CA ILE A 104 7.73 -12.05 -12.36
C ILE A 104 8.65 -12.30 -11.17
N LYS A 105 8.72 -11.34 -10.23
CA LYS A 105 9.64 -11.33 -9.09
C LYS A 105 8.94 -10.87 -7.81
N PRO A 106 7.88 -11.56 -7.35
CA PRO A 106 7.09 -11.14 -6.18
C PRO A 106 7.94 -11.02 -4.91
N HIS A 107 9.02 -11.79 -4.78
CA HIS A 107 9.91 -11.77 -3.64
C HIS A 107 10.71 -10.46 -3.47
N GLU A 108 10.76 -9.61 -4.51
CA GLU A 108 11.40 -8.29 -4.42
C GLU A 108 10.48 -7.23 -3.78
N PHE A 109 9.23 -7.59 -3.43
CA PHE A 109 8.20 -6.66 -2.92
C PHE A 109 7.64 -7.12 -1.58
N GLU A 110 8.29 -6.78 -0.48
CA GLU A 110 7.81 -7.13 0.86
C GLU A 110 6.87 -6.09 1.45
N VAL A 111 7.18 -4.79 1.25
CA VAL A 111 6.32 -3.67 1.64
C VAL A 111 6.18 -2.73 0.45
N ILE A 112 4.95 -2.32 0.18
CA ILE A 112 4.62 -1.43 -0.95
C ILE A 112 3.94 -0.18 -0.39
N ALA A 113 4.54 0.99 -0.62
CA ALA A 113 3.94 2.29 -0.32
C ALA A 113 3.52 2.95 -1.64
N THR A 114 2.25 3.29 -1.76
CA THR A 114 1.73 3.90 -2.98
C THR A 114 0.53 4.80 -2.70
N THR A 115 0.16 5.63 -3.69
CA THR A 115 -1.01 6.50 -3.59
C THR A 115 -2.31 5.71 -3.68
N ASN A 116 -3.40 6.27 -3.16
CA ASN A 116 -4.69 5.60 -2.99
C ASN A 116 -5.16 4.80 -4.22
N LEU A 117 -5.29 5.43 -5.39
CA LEU A 117 -5.81 4.77 -6.59
C LEU A 117 -4.88 3.65 -7.09
N ASN A 118 -3.58 3.89 -7.09
CA ASN A 118 -2.60 2.86 -7.49
C ASN A 118 -2.62 1.69 -6.51
N GLY A 119 -2.80 1.97 -5.21
CA GLY A 119 -2.91 0.97 -4.16
C GLY A 119 -4.17 0.11 -4.29
N ASP A 120 -5.29 0.74 -4.61
CA ASP A 120 -6.57 0.05 -4.86
C ASP A 120 -6.44 -0.97 -6.01
N TYR A 121 -5.92 -0.53 -7.15
CA TYR A 121 -5.68 -1.44 -8.27
C TYR A 121 -4.67 -2.54 -7.95
N ALA A 122 -3.58 -2.18 -7.27
CA ALA A 122 -2.52 -3.12 -6.96
C ALA A 122 -2.96 -4.18 -5.94
N SER A 123 -3.67 -3.79 -4.89
CA SER A 123 -4.11 -4.72 -3.85
C SER A 123 -5.07 -5.78 -4.38
N ASP A 124 -6.03 -5.39 -5.23
CA ASP A 124 -6.95 -6.33 -5.85
C ASP A 124 -6.26 -7.27 -6.84
N ALA A 125 -5.32 -6.74 -7.63
CA ALA A 125 -4.53 -7.55 -8.56
C ALA A 125 -3.65 -8.57 -7.82
N LEU A 126 -3.06 -8.20 -6.69
CA LEU A 126 -2.27 -9.09 -5.84
C LEU A 126 -3.16 -10.11 -5.12
N ALA A 127 -4.30 -9.70 -4.60
CA ALA A 127 -5.27 -10.60 -3.97
C ALA A 127 -5.74 -11.68 -4.95
N ALA A 128 -5.96 -11.32 -6.22
CA ALA A 128 -6.37 -12.27 -7.25
C ALA A 128 -5.35 -13.41 -7.45
N GLN A 129 -4.05 -13.12 -7.29
CA GLN A 129 -2.99 -14.13 -7.47
C GLN A 129 -2.93 -15.15 -6.34
N ILE A 130 -3.41 -14.82 -5.16
CA ILE A 130 -3.35 -15.68 -3.97
C ILE A 130 -4.71 -16.32 -3.61
N GLY A 131 -5.75 -16.08 -4.37
CA GLY A 131 -7.07 -16.69 -4.16
C GLY A 131 -8.25 -15.74 -4.23
N GLY A 132 -8.02 -14.46 -4.51
CA GLY A 132 -9.03 -13.43 -4.70
C GLY A 132 -9.26 -12.55 -3.46
N ILE A 133 -10.06 -11.51 -3.66
CA ILE A 133 -10.33 -10.51 -2.62
C ILE A 133 -11.08 -11.07 -1.40
N GLY A 134 -11.69 -12.25 -1.51
CA GLY A 134 -12.37 -12.92 -0.40
C GLY A 134 -11.45 -13.40 0.73
N ILE A 135 -10.12 -13.33 0.55
CA ILE A 135 -9.13 -13.69 1.59
C ILE A 135 -8.18 -12.53 1.92
N SER A 136 -8.39 -11.35 1.35
CA SER A 136 -7.53 -10.19 1.58
C SER A 136 -8.06 -9.35 2.75
N PRO A 137 -7.31 -9.16 3.85
CA PRO A 137 -7.73 -8.30 4.94
C PRO A 137 -7.55 -6.82 4.58
N GLY A 138 -8.36 -5.95 5.19
CA GLY A 138 -8.29 -4.51 5.03
C GLY A 138 -8.31 -3.77 6.37
N GLY A 139 -7.57 -2.66 6.42
CA GLY A 139 -7.55 -1.77 7.58
C GLY A 139 -7.25 -0.34 7.17
N ASN A 140 -8.10 0.60 7.63
CA ASN A 140 -7.90 2.03 7.51
C ASN A 140 -7.40 2.55 8.85
N ILE A 141 -6.15 2.96 8.94
CA ILE A 141 -5.49 3.30 10.19
C ILE A 141 -5.00 4.76 10.14
N ASN A 142 -5.40 5.54 11.12
CA ASN A 142 -4.79 6.84 11.38
C ASN A 142 -3.65 6.66 12.38
N TYR A 143 -2.43 6.64 11.89
CA TYR A 143 -1.23 6.41 12.69
C TYR A 143 -0.87 7.58 13.65
N GLU A 144 -1.53 8.75 13.52
CA GLU A 144 -1.31 9.88 14.42
C GLU A 144 -2.09 9.76 15.72
N ASN A 145 -3.32 9.24 15.65
CA ASN A 145 -4.23 9.17 16.81
C ASN A 145 -4.73 7.76 17.13
N GLY A 146 -4.28 6.76 16.41
CA GLY A 146 -4.62 5.35 16.62
C GLY A 146 -6.03 4.94 16.23
N LYS A 147 -6.87 5.84 15.71
CA LYS A 147 -8.21 5.48 15.24
C LYS A 147 -8.12 4.61 14.00
N SER A 148 -8.88 3.52 13.99
CA SER A 148 -8.81 2.53 12.92
C SER A 148 -10.17 1.91 12.62
N VAL A 149 -10.36 1.49 11.38
CA VAL A 149 -11.49 0.71 10.91
C VAL A 149 -10.94 -0.50 10.17
N PHE A 150 -11.41 -1.68 10.52
CA PHE A 150 -11.03 -2.93 9.87
C PHE A 150 -12.24 -3.52 9.16
N GLU A 151 -12.08 -3.84 7.91
CA GLU A 151 -13.18 -4.28 7.04
C GLU A 151 -12.69 -5.27 6.00
N ALA A 152 -13.61 -6.05 5.44
CA ALA A 152 -13.31 -6.83 4.25
C ALA A 152 -13.02 -5.89 3.07
N THR A 153 -12.03 -6.23 2.25
CA THR A 153 -11.63 -5.41 1.09
C THR A 153 -12.66 -5.43 -0.04
N HIS A 154 -13.53 -6.44 -0.07
CA HIS A 154 -14.59 -6.56 -1.07
C HIS A 154 -15.90 -5.87 -0.64
N GLY A 155 -16.74 -5.51 -1.60
CA GLY A 155 -18.08 -4.99 -1.37
C GLY A 155 -19.07 -6.06 -0.86
N THR A 156 -20.33 -5.68 -0.68
CA THR A 156 -21.40 -6.52 -0.11
C THR A 156 -21.85 -7.66 -1.01
N ALA A 157 -21.48 -7.68 -2.29
CA ALA A 157 -21.79 -8.71 -3.28
C ALA A 157 -23.26 -9.20 -3.26
N PRO A 158 -24.26 -8.33 -3.42
CA PRO A 158 -25.67 -8.64 -3.18
C PRO A 158 -26.20 -9.79 -4.04
N LYS A 159 -25.59 -10.03 -5.21
CA LYS A 159 -25.97 -11.14 -6.10
C LYS A 159 -25.71 -12.54 -5.50
N TYR A 160 -24.90 -12.63 -4.45
CA TYR A 160 -24.57 -13.88 -3.76
C TYR A 160 -25.28 -14.04 -2.41
N ALA A 161 -26.10 -13.06 -2.01
CA ALA A 161 -26.82 -13.09 -0.74
C ALA A 161 -27.68 -14.37 -0.63
N GLY A 162 -27.61 -15.06 0.52
CA GLY A 162 -28.35 -16.29 0.78
C GLY A 162 -27.90 -17.54 0.01
N GLN A 163 -26.77 -17.49 -0.70
CA GLN A 163 -26.28 -18.62 -1.49
C GLN A 163 -25.09 -19.37 -0.87
N ASP A 164 -24.60 -18.94 0.29
CA ASP A 164 -23.42 -19.50 0.98
C ASP A 164 -22.18 -19.66 0.08
N LYS A 165 -21.98 -18.70 -0.85
CA LYS A 165 -20.87 -18.72 -1.82
C LYS A 165 -19.74 -17.75 -1.47
N ALA A 166 -20.00 -16.75 -0.61
CA ALA A 166 -18.99 -15.78 -0.24
C ALA A 166 -17.96 -16.40 0.70
N ASN A 167 -16.67 -16.16 0.41
CA ASN A 167 -15.60 -16.58 1.32
C ASN A 167 -15.51 -15.56 2.48
N PRO A 168 -15.67 -15.99 3.75
CA PRO A 168 -15.59 -15.09 4.90
C PRO A 168 -14.15 -14.74 5.31
N GLY A 169 -13.15 -15.27 4.63
CA GLY A 169 -11.73 -15.16 4.99
C GLY A 169 -11.25 -13.72 5.12
N SER A 170 -11.66 -12.84 4.20
CA SER A 170 -11.30 -11.41 4.25
C SER A 170 -11.76 -10.74 5.55
N LEU A 171 -13.01 -10.95 5.96
CA LEU A 171 -13.54 -10.38 7.20
C LEU A 171 -12.89 -10.98 8.45
N ILE A 172 -12.66 -12.30 8.45
CA ILE A 172 -12.00 -13.01 9.56
C ILE A 172 -10.57 -12.51 9.75
N LEU A 173 -9.80 -12.38 8.65
CA LEU A 173 -8.45 -11.88 8.69
C LEU A 173 -8.38 -10.39 9.04
N SER A 174 -9.36 -9.59 8.64
CA SER A 174 -9.48 -8.19 9.08
C SER A 174 -9.75 -8.09 10.59
N GLY A 175 -10.54 -9.00 11.14
CA GLY A 175 -10.75 -9.13 12.59
C GLY A 175 -9.46 -9.55 13.32
N GLU A 176 -8.69 -10.47 12.76
CA GLU A 176 -7.38 -10.84 13.29
C GLU A 176 -6.42 -9.63 13.30
N MET A 177 -6.35 -8.90 12.17
CA MET A 177 -5.57 -7.67 12.05
C MET A 177 -5.98 -6.63 13.11
N MET A 178 -7.28 -6.47 13.38
CA MET A 178 -7.81 -5.59 14.43
C MET A 178 -7.31 -6.00 15.82
N PHE A 179 -7.43 -7.27 16.18
CA PHE A 179 -6.96 -7.75 17.47
C PHE A 179 -5.46 -7.60 17.66
N ARG A 180 -4.69 -7.87 16.61
CA ARG A 180 -3.25 -7.64 16.59
C ARG A 180 -2.91 -6.17 16.79
N TYR A 181 -3.60 -5.28 16.09
CA TYR A 181 -3.43 -3.83 16.22
C TYR A 181 -3.76 -3.33 17.66
N MET A 182 -4.76 -3.92 18.31
CA MET A 182 -5.11 -3.63 19.70
C MET A 182 -4.15 -4.23 20.73
N GLY A 183 -3.14 -4.97 20.32
CA GLY A 183 -2.23 -5.69 21.22
C GLY A 183 -2.87 -6.87 21.96
N SER A 184 -4.04 -7.31 21.51
CA SER A 184 -4.82 -8.36 22.19
C SER A 184 -4.42 -9.78 21.78
N VAL A 185 -3.37 -9.93 20.96
CA VAL A 185 -3.02 -11.21 20.32
C VAL A 185 -1.78 -11.81 20.93
N SER A 186 -1.93 -12.49 22.05
CA SER A 186 -0.88 -13.41 22.50
C SER A 186 -1.00 -14.82 21.88
N TYR A 187 -2.18 -15.22 21.35
CA TYR A 187 -2.46 -16.63 21.00
C TYR A 187 -3.53 -16.85 19.92
N THR A 188 -3.58 -16.08 18.83
CA THR A 188 -4.50 -16.46 17.74
C THR A 188 -3.77 -17.26 16.66
N HIS A 189 -3.88 -18.58 16.72
CA HIS A 189 -3.63 -19.44 15.57
C HIS A 189 -4.95 -19.66 14.83
N LEU A 190 -5.18 -18.88 13.79
CA LEU A 190 -6.22 -19.18 12.81
C LEU A 190 -5.70 -20.28 11.86
N THR A 191 -6.03 -21.53 12.16
CA THR A 191 -5.89 -22.62 11.18
C THR A 191 -7.10 -22.59 10.29
N LEU A 192 -6.97 -22.00 9.10
CA LEU A 192 -7.98 -22.16 8.04
C LEU A 192 -7.90 -23.59 7.51
N PRO A 193 -9.03 -24.28 7.32
CA PRO A 193 -9.01 -25.59 6.70
C PRO A 193 -8.52 -25.46 5.26
N THR A 194 -7.37 -26.04 5.00
CA THR A 194 -6.89 -26.25 3.62
C THR A 194 -7.74 -27.35 2.98
N LYS A 195 -8.49 -26.97 1.97
CA LYS A 195 -9.05 -27.94 1.01
C LYS A 195 -8.17 -28.04 -0.19
#